data_b78b00030a0acad6487623c74a6ec624
#
_entry.id   b78b00030a0acad6487623c74a6ec624
#
_cell.length_a   1.000
_cell.length_b   1.000
_cell.length_c   1.000
_cell.angle_alpha   90.00
_cell.angle_beta   90.00
_cell.angle_gamma   90.00
#
_symmetry.space_group_name_H-M   'P 1'
#
loop_
_entity.id
_entity.type
_entity.pdbx_description
1 polymer ?
#
loop_
_entity_poly.entity_id
_entity_poly.type
_entity_poly.pdbx_seq_one_letter_code
_entity_poly.pdbx_strand_id
1 'polypeptide(L)'
;MADASTPTPENPEKTPEPAPDADPQIHVDAEWKAQARADKERLAREAAAPETPADAAGPTDDPNAGRLPGPSFVSLVQTLATQALIFMSNERDPHSGRSLRNLDLAKHNVELLGVLEQKTAGNLTDDEKRFLDRTLYELRMAYVGAAS
;
A
#
# COMPACT_ATOMS: atom_id res chain seq x y z
N MET A 1 -59.37 -46.73 -41.73
CA MET A 1 -60.34 -45.66 -41.41
C MET A 1 -59.61 -44.59 -40.65
N ALA A 2 -59.60 -43.42 -41.21
CA ALA A 2 -59.32 -42.09 -40.63
C ALA A 2 -57.94 -41.95 -39.94
N ASP A 3 -56.94 -41.45 -40.54
CA ASP A 3 -56.67 -40.10 -41.06
C ASP A 3 -56.96 -38.97 -40.04
N ALA A 4 -55.93 -38.43 -39.50
CA ALA A 4 -55.92 -37.12 -38.87
C ALA A 4 -54.52 -36.50 -38.99
N SER A 5 -54.33 -35.83 -40.09
CA SER A 5 -53.27 -34.84 -40.27
C SER A 5 -53.26 -33.83 -39.15
N THR A 6 -52.14 -33.68 -38.53
CA THR A 6 -51.86 -32.54 -37.65
C THR A 6 -51.01 -31.52 -38.43
N PRO A 7 -51.45 -30.30 -38.64
CA PRO A 7 -50.62 -29.27 -39.19
C PRO A 7 -49.64 -28.72 -38.14
N THR A 8 -48.43 -28.65 -38.51
CA THR A 8 -47.38 -27.88 -37.90
C THR A 8 -47.75 -26.39 -37.89
N PRO A 9 -47.69 -25.71 -36.76
CA PRO A 9 -47.67 -24.26 -36.77
C PRO A 9 -46.26 -23.73 -37.03
N GLU A 10 -46.21 -22.97 -38.07
CA GLU A 10 -45.15 -22.02 -38.40
C GLU A 10 -44.72 -21.20 -37.21
N ASN A 11 -43.43 -21.13 -37.00
CA ASN A 11 -42.81 -20.15 -36.14
C ASN A 11 -42.39 -18.94 -37.00
N PRO A 12 -42.94 -17.77 -36.70
CA PRO A 12 -42.33 -16.53 -37.13
C PRO A 12 -42.10 -15.63 -35.91
N GLU A 13 -41.05 -15.84 -35.17
CA GLU A 13 -40.50 -14.74 -34.37
C GLU A 13 -39.00 -14.65 -34.60
N LYS A 14 -38.74 -13.92 -35.65
CA LYS A 14 -37.50 -13.29 -35.93
C LYS A 14 -37.25 -12.28 -34.79
N THR A 15 -36.56 -12.74 -33.78
CA THR A 15 -35.97 -11.85 -32.80
C THR A 15 -34.98 -10.93 -33.50
N PRO A 16 -35.09 -9.63 -33.41
CA PRO A 16 -34.06 -8.74 -33.94
C PRO A 16 -32.76 -8.96 -33.16
N GLU A 17 -31.71 -9.29 -33.91
CA GLU A 17 -30.34 -9.21 -33.41
C GLU A 17 -30.14 -7.91 -32.66
N PRO A 18 -29.60 -7.95 -31.44
CA PRO A 18 -29.04 -6.73 -30.87
C PRO A 18 -27.86 -6.30 -31.69
N ALA A 19 -27.91 -5.08 -32.19
CA ALA A 19 -26.82 -4.44 -32.87
C ALA A 19 -25.52 -4.58 -32.07
N PRO A 20 -24.39 -4.85 -32.74
CA PRO A 20 -23.08 -4.79 -32.08
C PRO A 20 -22.77 -3.34 -31.79
N ASP A 21 -22.01 -3.15 -30.74
CA ASP A 21 -21.28 -1.93 -30.46
C ASP A 21 -21.99 -0.81 -29.68
N ALA A 22 -21.98 -1.03 -28.39
CA ALA A 22 -21.53 0.03 -27.51
C ALA A 22 -20.38 -0.55 -26.71
N ASP A 23 -19.19 -0.56 -27.29
CA ASP A 23 -17.95 -0.52 -26.52
C ASP A 23 -18.13 0.59 -25.47
N PRO A 24 -18.04 0.29 -24.17
CA PRO A 24 -17.84 1.33 -23.20
C PRO A 24 -16.46 1.91 -23.49
N GLN A 25 -16.41 2.93 -24.32
CA GLN A 25 -15.23 3.79 -24.40
C GLN A 25 -15.04 4.31 -22.99
N ILE A 26 -14.16 3.65 -22.25
CA ILE A 26 -13.59 4.18 -21.03
C ILE A 26 -12.91 5.47 -21.48
N HIS A 27 -13.62 6.58 -21.28
CA HIS A 27 -13.02 7.90 -21.35
C HIS A 27 -11.99 7.94 -20.20
N VAL A 28 -10.82 7.40 -20.49
CA VAL A 28 -9.65 7.62 -19.65
C VAL A 28 -9.30 9.07 -19.90
N ASP A 29 -9.75 9.93 -18.97
CA ASP A 29 -9.53 11.35 -19.05
C ASP A 29 -8.08 11.64 -19.42
N ALA A 30 -7.89 12.35 -20.52
CA ALA A 30 -6.57 12.76 -20.97
C ALA A 30 -5.86 13.59 -19.90
N GLU A 31 -6.62 14.27 -19.05
CA GLU A 31 -6.15 15.01 -17.88
C GLU A 31 -5.51 14.09 -16.83
N TRP A 32 -6.10 12.94 -16.52
CA TRP A 32 -5.51 12.00 -15.57
C TRP A 32 -4.16 11.45 -16.07
N LYS A 33 -4.05 11.15 -17.37
CA LYS A 33 -2.78 10.72 -17.96
C LYS A 33 -1.72 11.82 -17.96
N ALA A 34 -2.13 13.05 -18.18
CA ALA A 34 -1.22 14.20 -18.12
C ALA A 34 -0.74 14.43 -16.69
N GLN A 35 -1.65 14.32 -15.71
CA GLN A 35 -1.33 14.47 -14.30
C GLN A 35 -0.42 13.34 -13.78
N ALA A 36 -0.70 12.10 -14.17
CA ALA A 36 0.14 10.95 -13.83
C ALA A 36 1.56 11.04 -14.43
N ARG A 37 1.70 11.65 -15.62
CA ARG A 37 3.02 11.92 -16.22
C ARG A 37 3.77 13.04 -15.48
N ALA A 38 3.06 14.11 -15.16
CA ALA A 38 3.64 15.23 -14.41
C ALA A 38 4.07 14.80 -13.00
N ASP A 39 3.27 13.96 -12.33
CA ASP A 39 3.62 13.41 -11.02
C ASP A 39 4.81 12.45 -11.11
N LYS A 40 4.89 11.63 -12.16
CA LYS A 40 6.03 10.75 -12.40
C LYS A 40 7.33 11.55 -12.67
N GLU A 41 7.26 12.63 -13.45
CA GLU A 41 8.43 13.48 -13.69
C GLU A 41 8.85 14.25 -12.45
N ARG A 42 7.89 14.69 -11.63
CA ARG A 42 8.18 15.34 -10.35
C ARG A 42 8.86 14.37 -9.39
N LEU A 43 8.35 13.15 -9.25
CA LEU A 43 8.94 12.10 -8.43
C LEU A 43 10.33 11.68 -8.92
N ALA A 44 10.54 11.64 -10.25
CA ALA A 44 11.84 11.34 -10.82
C ALA A 44 12.86 12.48 -10.58
N ARG A 45 12.43 13.74 -10.54
CA ARG A 45 13.29 14.88 -10.17
C ARG A 45 13.60 14.90 -8.68
N GLU A 46 12.64 14.53 -7.84
CA GLU A 46 12.80 14.46 -6.38
C GLU A 46 13.73 13.29 -5.99
N ALA A 47 13.66 12.18 -6.71
CA ALA A 47 14.57 11.04 -6.55
C ALA A 47 15.99 11.28 -7.11
N ALA A 48 16.19 12.32 -7.93
CA ALA A 48 17.49 12.71 -8.47
C ALA A 48 18.20 13.79 -7.66
N ALA A 49 17.57 14.31 -6.60
CA ALA A 49 18.22 15.20 -5.66
C ALA A 49 19.14 14.38 -4.73
N PRO A 50 20.41 14.81 -4.52
CA PRO A 50 21.31 14.07 -3.64
C PRO A 50 20.73 14.06 -2.22
N GLU A 51 20.44 12.86 -1.72
CA GLU A 51 20.01 12.66 -0.34
C GLU A 51 21.14 13.09 0.60
N THR A 52 20.91 14.19 1.29
CA THR A 52 21.75 14.56 2.43
C THR A 52 21.48 13.57 3.54
N PRO A 53 22.51 12.96 4.16
CA PRO A 53 22.28 12.03 5.27
C PRO A 53 21.64 12.79 6.43
N ALA A 54 20.41 12.40 6.75
CA ALA A 54 19.69 12.92 7.92
C ALA A 54 20.26 12.27 9.18
N ASP A 55 21.32 12.89 9.72
CA ASP A 55 21.72 12.69 11.10
C ASP A 55 21.68 14.07 11.77
N ALA A 56 20.63 14.31 12.50
CA ALA A 56 20.52 15.23 13.64
C ALA A 56 19.06 15.49 13.98
N ALA A 57 18.54 14.77 14.98
CA ALA A 57 17.28 15.12 15.62
C ALA A 57 17.48 16.37 16.50
N GLY A 58 17.05 17.54 15.98
CA GLY A 58 16.77 18.74 16.72
C GLY A 58 15.34 19.19 16.42
N PRO A 59 14.66 19.96 17.31
CA PRO A 59 13.34 20.47 17.00
C PRO A 59 13.47 21.49 15.88
N THR A 60 13.24 21.03 14.65
CA THR A 60 13.21 21.91 13.49
C THR A 60 11.76 22.35 13.28
N ASP A 61 11.57 23.67 13.21
CA ASP A 61 10.41 24.30 12.58
C ASP A 61 10.43 23.91 11.07
N ASP A 62 10.07 22.66 10.78
CA ASP A 62 9.94 22.14 9.43
C ASP A 62 8.64 22.68 8.84
N PRO A 63 8.67 23.52 7.79
CA PRO A 63 7.47 23.99 7.13
C PRO A 63 6.63 22.84 6.51
N ASN A 64 7.15 21.62 6.59
CA ASN A 64 6.49 20.40 6.15
C ASN A 64 5.90 19.56 7.33
N ALA A 65 5.99 20.10 8.57
CA ALA A 65 5.40 19.44 9.75
C ALA A 65 3.88 19.32 9.57
N GLY A 66 3.42 18.13 9.25
CA GLY A 66 2.02 17.82 8.95
C GLY A 66 1.76 17.31 7.54
N ARG A 67 2.75 17.37 6.65
CA ARG A 67 2.66 16.74 5.33
C ARG A 67 3.22 15.33 5.44
N LEU A 68 2.38 14.35 5.05
CA LEU A 68 2.86 12.96 5.00
C LEU A 68 4.02 12.85 4.00
N PRO A 69 5.11 12.16 4.35
CA PRO A 69 6.17 11.88 3.40
C PRO A 69 5.60 11.15 2.19
N GLY A 70 6.20 11.37 1.03
CA GLY A 70 5.78 10.68 -0.20
C GLY A 70 5.81 9.16 -0.02
N PRO A 71 4.93 8.43 -0.71
CA PRO A 71 4.90 6.98 -0.62
C PRO A 71 6.22 6.40 -1.14
N SER A 72 6.95 5.71 -0.27
CA SER A 72 8.21 5.05 -0.58
C SER A 72 8.33 3.74 0.21
N PHE A 73 9.25 2.87 -0.19
CA PHE A 73 9.52 1.64 0.56
C PHE A 73 9.98 1.97 1.99
N VAL A 74 10.85 2.97 2.13
CA VAL A 74 11.33 3.43 3.43
C VAL A 74 10.20 3.93 4.31
N SER A 75 9.26 4.72 3.77
CA SER A 75 8.11 5.23 4.53
C SER A 75 7.18 4.10 4.97
N LEU A 76 7.00 3.06 4.18
CA LEU A 76 6.24 1.87 4.56
C LEU A 76 6.91 1.13 5.72
N VAL A 77 8.22 0.88 5.63
CA VAL A 77 9.00 0.23 6.69
C VAL A 77 8.94 1.05 7.97
N GLN A 78 9.11 2.38 7.89
CA GLN A 78 9.01 3.27 9.04
C GLN A 78 7.64 3.23 9.70
N THR A 79 6.57 3.20 8.92
CA THR A 79 5.19 3.13 9.45
C THR A 79 4.99 1.86 10.28
N LEU A 80 5.36 0.71 9.74
CA LEU A 80 5.25 -0.57 10.45
C LEU A 80 6.16 -0.63 11.68
N ALA A 81 7.37 -0.09 11.58
CA ALA A 81 8.31 -0.01 12.69
C ALA A 81 7.77 0.87 13.83
N THR A 82 7.24 2.05 13.49
CA THR A 82 6.65 2.96 14.47
C THR A 82 5.46 2.31 15.17
N GLN A 83 4.57 1.63 14.44
CA GLN A 83 3.45 0.91 15.03
C GLN A 83 3.93 -0.20 15.98
N ALA A 84 4.94 -0.96 15.60
CA ALA A 84 5.52 -1.99 16.46
C ALA A 84 6.08 -1.37 17.77
N LEU A 85 6.80 -0.26 17.68
CA LEU A 85 7.33 0.44 18.84
C LEU A 85 6.23 0.97 19.77
N ILE A 86 5.17 1.56 19.23
CA ILE A 86 4.01 2.03 19.99
C ILE A 86 3.38 0.87 20.78
N PHE A 87 3.19 -0.28 20.12
CA PHE A 87 2.61 -1.46 20.78
C PHE A 87 3.57 -2.13 21.79
N MET A 88 4.87 -1.90 21.70
CA MET A 88 5.85 -2.32 22.71
C MET A 88 5.98 -1.32 23.87
N SER A 89 5.65 -0.05 23.62
CA SER A 89 5.77 1.01 24.62
C SER A 89 4.69 0.90 25.71
N ASN A 90 4.94 1.57 26.84
CA ASN A 90 3.94 1.73 27.91
C ASN A 90 3.09 2.99 27.70
N GLU A 91 3.05 3.54 26.49
CA GLU A 91 2.27 4.72 26.20
C GLU A 91 0.77 4.46 26.36
N ARG A 92 0.08 5.54 26.72
CA ARG A 92 -1.37 5.55 26.84
C ARG A 92 -1.96 6.44 25.75
N ASP A 93 -3.07 5.99 25.21
CA ASP A 93 -3.86 6.81 24.30
C ASP A 93 -4.27 8.13 24.98
N PRO A 94 -3.92 9.29 24.43
CA PRO A 94 -4.21 10.59 25.04
C PRO A 94 -5.71 10.88 25.13
N HIS A 95 -6.55 10.23 24.33
CA HIS A 95 -7.99 10.45 24.31
C HIS A 95 -8.75 9.48 25.22
N SER A 96 -8.33 8.21 25.26
CA SER A 96 -9.02 7.17 26.03
C SER A 96 -8.33 6.80 27.34
N GLY A 97 -7.08 7.21 27.57
CA GLY A 97 -6.24 6.83 28.69
C GLY A 97 -5.87 5.34 28.74
N ARG A 98 -6.28 4.55 27.74
CA ARG A 98 -5.99 3.12 27.67
C ARG A 98 -4.54 2.87 27.28
N SER A 99 -3.96 1.80 27.84
CA SER A 99 -2.64 1.36 27.42
C SER A 99 -2.67 0.94 25.95
N LEU A 100 -1.74 1.46 25.16
CA LEU A 100 -1.52 1.06 23.77
C LEU A 100 -0.67 -0.21 23.66
N ARG A 101 -0.08 -0.65 24.77
CA ARG A 101 0.78 -1.84 24.80
C ARG A 101 0.02 -3.08 24.39
N ASN A 102 0.48 -3.70 23.30
CA ASN A 102 -0.03 -4.97 22.80
C ASN A 102 1.09 -5.73 22.09
N LEU A 103 1.70 -6.67 22.80
CA LEU A 103 2.85 -7.41 22.29
C LEU A 103 2.50 -8.33 21.11
N ASP A 104 1.26 -8.78 21.00
CA ASP A 104 0.82 -9.59 19.86
C ASP A 104 0.77 -8.75 18.58
N LEU A 105 0.24 -7.52 18.66
CA LEU A 105 0.26 -6.58 17.54
C LEU A 105 1.69 -6.12 17.22
N ALA A 106 2.53 -5.90 18.21
CA ALA A 106 3.94 -5.58 18.00
C ALA A 106 4.63 -6.71 17.22
N LYS A 107 4.47 -7.95 17.68
CA LYS A 107 5.01 -9.14 17.01
C LYS A 107 4.51 -9.23 15.57
N HIS A 108 3.21 -9.05 15.36
CA HIS A 108 2.62 -9.09 14.03
C HIS A 108 3.26 -8.07 13.08
N ASN A 109 3.48 -6.83 13.52
CA ASN A 109 4.15 -5.82 12.70
C ASN A 109 5.61 -6.20 12.37
N VAL A 110 6.35 -6.78 13.32
CA VAL A 110 7.71 -7.27 13.08
C VAL A 110 7.70 -8.43 12.05
N GLU A 111 6.72 -9.32 12.15
CA GLU A 111 6.56 -10.42 11.17
C GLU A 111 6.20 -9.91 9.78
N LEU A 112 5.35 -8.86 9.67
CA LEU A 112 5.05 -8.21 8.39
C LEU A 112 6.30 -7.61 7.73
N LEU A 113 7.19 -6.98 8.52
CA LEU A 113 8.49 -6.52 7.99
C LEU A 113 9.35 -7.68 7.51
N GLY A 114 9.34 -8.83 8.20
CA GLY A 114 10.02 -10.04 7.74
C GLY A 114 9.43 -10.61 6.44
N VAL A 115 8.11 -10.52 6.24
CA VAL A 115 7.47 -10.87 4.98
C VAL A 115 7.90 -9.91 3.86
N LEU A 116 7.98 -8.60 4.15
CA LEU A 116 8.50 -7.61 3.19
C LEU A 116 9.93 -7.95 2.78
N GLU A 117 10.82 -8.25 3.72
CA GLU A 117 12.20 -8.66 3.45
C GLU A 117 12.25 -9.82 2.44
N GLN A 118 11.45 -10.86 2.65
CA GLN A 118 11.39 -12.02 1.77
C GLN A 118 10.80 -11.71 0.40
N LYS A 119 9.73 -10.91 0.35
CA LYS A 119 9.01 -10.62 -0.90
C LYS A 119 9.70 -9.59 -1.78
N THR A 120 10.54 -8.75 -1.21
CA THR A 120 11.29 -7.73 -1.94
C THR A 120 12.75 -8.11 -2.19
N ALA A 121 13.15 -9.33 -1.83
CA ALA A 121 14.50 -9.81 -2.05
C ALA A 121 14.93 -9.69 -3.52
N GLY A 122 16.03 -8.97 -3.76
CA GLY A 122 16.55 -8.69 -5.11
C GLY A 122 15.90 -7.48 -5.82
N ASN A 123 14.87 -6.84 -5.23
CA ASN A 123 14.20 -5.67 -5.80
C ASN A 123 14.43 -4.38 -5.00
N LEU A 124 15.21 -4.45 -3.93
CA LEU A 124 15.57 -3.30 -3.11
C LEU A 124 16.92 -2.74 -3.54
N THR A 125 17.07 -1.42 -3.42
CA THR A 125 18.39 -0.79 -3.44
C THR A 125 19.21 -1.23 -2.23
N ASP A 126 20.54 -1.08 -2.29
CA ASP A 126 21.41 -1.44 -1.16
C ASP A 126 21.10 -0.63 0.11
N ASP A 127 20.64 0.61 -0.05
CA ASP A 127 20.27 1.46 1.07
C ASP A 127 18.94 1.03 1.71
N GLU A 128 17.93 0.72 0.90
CA GLU A 128 16.65 0.19 1.38
C GLU A 128 16.83 -1.15 2.09
N LYS A 129 17.67 -2.01 1.54
CA LYS A 129 17.98 -3.30 2.15
C LYS A 129 18.65 -3.12 3.51
N ARG A 130 19.70 -2.30 3.58
CA ARG A 130 20.40 -2.00 4.84
C ARG A 130 19.48 -1.39 5.88
N PHE A 131 18.61 -0.49 5.47
CA PHE A 131 17.62 0.15 6.33
C PHE A 131 16.64 -0.89 6.90
N LEU A 132 16.08 -1.76 6.05
CA LEU A 132 15.16 -2.82 6.48
C LEU A 132 15.83 -3.81 7.44
N ASP A 133 17.02 -4.30 7.09
CA ASP A 133 17.78 -5.27 7.90
C ASP A 133 18.07 -4.69 9.31
N ARG A 134 18.51 -3.43 9.36
CA ARG A 134 18.78 -2.73 10.62
C ARG A 134 17.50 -2.55 11.44
N THR A 135 16.42 -2.09 10.82
CA THR A 135 15.13 -1.89 11.47
C THR A 135 14.59 -3.19 12.06
N LEU A 136 14.64 -4.29 11.29
CA LEU A 136 14.22 -5.61 11.76
C LEU A 136 15.06 -6.08 12.96
N TYR A 137 16.36 -5.88 12.92
CA TYR A 137 17.24 -6.24 14.03
C TYR A 137 16.88 -5.45 15.30
N GLU A 138 16.75 -4.13 15.19
CA GLU A 138 16.42 -3.26 16.31
C GLU A 138 15.04 -3.59 16.90
N LEU A 139 14.02 -3.84 16.07
CA LEU A 139 12.68 -4.20 16.54
C LEU A 139 12.64 -5.58 17.22
N ARG A 140 13.38 -6.56 16.70
CA ARG A 140 13.49 -7.88 17.34
C ARG A 140 14.12 -7.79 18.73
N MET A 141 15.19 -6.97 18.86
CA MET A 141 15.82 -6.72 20.15
C MET A 141 14.89 -5.97 21.11
N ALA A 142 14.20 -4.94 20.64
CA ALA A 142 13.22 -4.20 21.43
C ALA A 142 12.06 -5.08 21.89
N TYR A 143 11.57 -5.98 21.02
CA TYR A 143 10.52 -6.91 21.38
C TYR A 143 10.94 -7.88 22.48
N VAL A 144 12.13 -8.45 22.42
CA VAL A 144 12.67 -9.32 23.49
C VAL A 144 12.74 -8.55 24.81
N GLY A 145 13.22 -7.30 24.79
CA GLY A 145 13.26 -6.46 25.98
C GLY A 145 11.87 -6.08 26.53
N ALA A 146 10.88 -5.91 25.65
CA ALA A 146 9.52 -5.60 26.07
C ALA A 146 8.75 -6.83 26.57
N ALA A 147 9.12 -8.03 26.14
CA ALA A 147 8.49 -9.29 26.52
C ALA A 147 9.08 -9.91 27.81
N SER A 148 10.21 -9.37 28.29
CA SER A 148 10.88 -9.79 29.53
C SER A 148 10.31 -9.07 30.74
#